data_aa380c3e6d254a30ab53b2087588c4c7
#
_entry.id   aa380c3e6d254a30ab53b2087588c4c7
#
_cell.length_a   1.000
_cell.length_b   1.000
_cell.length_c   1.000
_cell.angle_alpha   90.00
_cell.angle_beta   90.00
_cell.angle_gamma   90.00
#
_symmetry.space_group_name_H-M   'P 1'
#
loop_
_entity.id
_entity.type
_entity.pdbx_description
1 polymer ?
#
loop_
_entity_poly.entity_id
_entity_poly.type
_entity_poly.pdbx_seq_one_letter_code
_entity_poly.pdbx_strand_id
1 'polypeptide(L)'
;MIPIFSFVAYSGTGKTTFLEKLIPALKEQGVRVAVMKHDAHDFDLDREGKDSARFTKAGAEITAIASSRKAALMENRPISAQQLVRKIDDVDLILTEGWKSGPWPKIMLHRSAAHQEMP
;
A
#
# COMPACT_ATOMS: atom_id res chain seq x y z
N MET A 1 1.05 6.97 17.91
CA MET A 1 0.58 5.96 16.93
C MET A 1 0.13 6.65 15.65
N ILE A 2 0.56 6.15 14.53
CA ILE A 2 0.24 6.76 13.24
C ILE A 2 -1.21 6.40 12.89
N PRO A 3 -2.07 7.39 12.57
CA PRO A 3 -3.44 7.08 12.15
C PRO A 3 -3.46 6.35 10.80
N ILE A 4 -4.43 5.44 10.67
CA ILE A 4 -4.58 4.59 9.49
C ILE A 4 -6.02 4.68 9.00
N PHE A 5 -6.20 4.95 7.72
CA PHE A 5 -7.52 4.96 7.08
C PHE A 5 -7.53 4.02 5.89
N SER A 6 -8.59 3.24 5.80
CA SER A 6 -8.76 2.23 4.76
C SER A 6 -9.73 2.74 3.71
N PHE A 7 -9.31 2.75 2.45
CA PHE A 7 -10.19 3.12 1.34
C PHE A 7 -10.81 1.87 0.75
N VAL A 8 -12.13 1.83 0.74
CA VAL A 8 -12.89 0.71 0.20
C VAL A 8 -13.88 1.24 -0.84
N ALA A 9 -14.16 0.43 -1.85
CA ALA A 9 -15.07 0.81 -2.92
C ALA A 9 -15.44 -0.43 -3.72
N TYR A 10 -16.48 -0.30 -4.51
CA TYR A 10 -16.75 -1.30 -5.52
C TYR A 10 -15.66 -1.30 -6.58
N SER A 11 -15.43 -2.45 -7.19
CA SER A 11 -14.51 -2.57 -8.31
C SER A 11 -14.86 -1.55 -9.40
N GLY A 12 -13.85 -0.89 -9.95
CA GLY A 12 -14.05 0.08 -11.01
C GLY A 12 -14.43 1.48 -10.55
N THR A 13 -14.40 1.77 -9.24
CA THR A 13 -14.71 3.11 -8.73
C THR A 13 -13.52 4.07 -8.77
N GLY A 14 -12.34 3.60 -9.19
CA GLY A 14 -11.17 4.48 -9.30
C GLY A 14 -10.46 4.78 -7.99
N LYS A 15 -10.36 3.81 -7.09
CA LYS A 15 -9.64 3.98 -5.82
C LYS A 15 -8.22 4.49 -6.04
N THR A 16 -7.49 3.86 -6.95
CA THR A 16 -6.11 4.25 -7.23
C THR A 16 -6.04 5.67 -7.77
N THR A 17 -6.94 6.02 -8.70
CA THR A 17 -7.01 7.36 -9.26
C THR A 17 -7.31 8.40 -8.18
N PHE A 18 -8.22 8.08 -7.25
CA PHE A 18 -8.53 8.97 -6.15
C PHE A 18 -7.29 9.18 -5.26
N LEU A 19 -6.60 8.10 -4.90
CA LEU A 19 -5.42 8.19 -4.06
C LEU A 19 -4.29 8.95 -4.76
N GLU A 20 -4.13 8.79 -6.07
CA GLU A 20 -3.14 9.54 -6.83
C GLU A 20 -3.36 11.05 -6.77
N LYS A 21 -4.59 11.49 -6.54
CA LYS A 21 -4.92 12.91 -6.37
C LYS A 21 -4.83 13.34 -4.91
N LEU A 22 -5.21 12.48 -4.00
CA LEU A 22 -5.21 12.79 -2.57
C LEU A 22 -3.79 12.93 -2.02
N ILE A 23 -2.89 12.04 -2.40
CA ILE A 23 -1.53 12.02 -1.87
C ILE A 23 -0.78 13.34 -2.15
N PRO A 24 -0.77 13.88 -3.36
CA PRO A 24 -0.14 15.18 -3.59
C PRO A 24 -0.78 16.31 -2.80
N ALA A 25 -2.10 16.30 -2.66
CA ALA A 25 -2.80 17.33 -1.89
C ALA A 25 -2.40 17.30 -0.42
N LEU A 26 -2.26 16.10 0.17
CA LEU A 26 -1.79 15.95 1.54
C LEU A 26 -0.34 16.40 1.67
N LYS A 27 0.49 16.07 0.70
CA LYS A 27 1.89 16.48 0.71
C LYS A 27 2.02 18.00 0.69
N GLU A 28 1.19 18.68 -0.07
CA GLU A 28 1.18 20.15 -0.09
C GLU A 28 0.83 20.75 1.27
N GLN A 29 0.05 20.03 2.07
CA GLN A 29 -0.29 20.44 3.44
C GLN A 29 0.76 20.03 4.47
N GLY A 30 1.88 19.48 4.01
CA GLY A 30 2.95 19.05 4.90
C GLY A 30 2.71 17.68 5.55
N VAL A 31 1.74 16.92 5.06
CA VAL A 31 1.43 15.59 5.59
C VAL A 31 2.23 14.54 4.85
N ARG A 32 3.02 13.77 5.59
CA ARG A 32 3.82 12.69 5.01
C ARG A 32 3.03 11.39 5.08
N VAL A 33 2.86 10.75 3.94
CA VAL A 33 1.92 9.64 3.78
C VAL A 33 2.64 8.35 3.42
N ALA A 34 2.25 7.26 4.05
CA ALA A 34 2.58 5.91 3.61
C ALA A 34 1.32 5.27 3.02
N VAL A 35 1.49 4.44 2.02
CA VAL A 35 0.39 3.71 1.41
C VAL A 35 0.67 2.23 1.48
N MET A 36 -0.33 1.47 1.94
CA MET A 36 -0.30 0.02 1.94
C MET A 36 -1.33 -0.49 0.95
N LYS A 37 -0.94 -1.44 0.14
CA LYS A 37 -1.85 -2.07 -0.81
C LYS A 37 -1.88 -3.57 -0.56
N HIS A 38 -3.08 -4.13 -0.49
CA HIS A 38 -3.27 -5.57 -0.44
C HIS A 38 -3.62 -6.08 -1.83
N ASP A 39 -2.84 -7.04 -2.30
CA ASP A 39 -3.09 -7.69 -3.57
C ASP A 39 -3.49 -9.14 -3.31
N ALA A 40 -4.61 -9.56 -3.87
CA ALA A 40 -5.10 -10.92 -3.71
C ALA A 40 -4.28 -11.93 -4.50
N HIS A 41 -3.48 -11.46 -5.44
CA HIS A 41 -2.63 -12.28 -6.29
C HIS A 41 -1.17 -12.05 -5.92
N ASP A 42 -0.33 -13.02 -6.26
CA ASP A 42 1.11 -12.83 -6.14
C ASP A 42 1.57 -11.65 -6.99
N PHE A 43 2.62 -11.04 -6.56
CA PHE A 43 3.21 -9.93 -7.29
C PHE A 43 4.73 -10.02 -7.22
N ASP A 44 5.38 -9.47 -8.23
CA ASP A 44 6.84 -9.31 -8.26
C ASP A 44 7.17 -7.85 -8.46
N LEU A 45 7.91 -7.28 -7.53
CA LEU A 45 8.37 -5.90 -7.61
C LEU A 45 9.72 -5.78 -8.29
N ASP A 46 10.49 -6.86 -8.29
CA ASP A 46 11.81 -6.90 -8.90
C ASP A 46 11.74 -7.35 -10.35
N ARG A 47 12.61 -6.79 -11.16
CA ARG A 47 12.81 -7.29 -12.50
C ARG A 47 13.60 -8.58 -12.46
N GLU A 48 13.16 -9.55 -13.26
CA GLU A 48 13.92 -10.76 -13.48
C GLU A 48 15.33 -10.43 -13.99
N GLY A 49 16.32 -11.14 -13.47
CA GLY A 49 17.72 -10.95 -13.84
C GLY A 49 18.48 -9.94 -13.01
N LYS A 50 17.82 -9.15 -12.17
CA LYS A 50 18.51 -8.27 -11.25
C LYS A 50 19.00 -9.03 -10.03
N ASP A 51 20.07 -8.54 -9.39
CA ASP A 51 20.68 -9.21 -8.24
C ASP A 51 19.67 -9.44 -7.12
N SER A 52 18.88 -8.43 -6.80
CA SER A 52 17.85 -8.55 -5.74
C SER A 52 16.84 -9.64 -6.06
N ALA A 53 16.38 -9.74 -7.32
CA ALA A 53 15.48 -10.80 -7.75
C ALA A 53 16.13 -12.17 -7.67
N ARG A 54 17.41 -12.25 -7.98
CA ARG A 54 18.17 -13.50 -7.89
C ARG A 54 18.31 -13.98 -6.46
N PHE A 55 18.53 -13.07 -5.52
CA PHE A 55 18.60 -13.39 -4.10
C PHE A 55 17.25 -13.88 -3.57
N THR A 56 16.18 -13.23 -3.98
CA THR A 56 14.82 -13.64 -3.63
C THR A 56 14.55 -15.05 -4.15
N LYS A 57 14.86 -15.30 -5.41
CA LYS A 57 14.65 -16.60 -6.04
C LYS A 57 15.49 -17.70 -5.38
N ALA A 58 16.66 -17.34 -4.86
CA ALA A 58 17.53 -18.29 -4.18
C ALA A 58 17.02 -18.64 -2.78
N GLY A 59 16.04 -17.93 -2.24
CA GLY A 59 15.39 -18.30 -0.99
C GLY A 59 15.60 -17.33 0.16
N ALA A 60 16.06 -16.10 -0.11
CA ALA A 60 16.20 -15.12 0.97
C ALA A 60 14.83 -14.81 1.56
N GLU A 61 14.73 -14.84 2.88
CA GLU A 61 13.48 -14.52 3.58
C GLU A 61 13.14 -13.04 3.50
N ILE A 62 14.16 -12.19 3.46
CA ILE A 62 14.01 -10.76 3.31
C ILE A 62 15.05 -10.31 2.29
N THR A 63 14.61 -9.51 1.33
CA THR A 63 15.53 -8.88 0.38
C THR A 63 15.40 -7.38 0.53
N ALA A 64 16.49 -6.70 0.80
CA ALA A 64 16.48 -5.26 0.94
C ALA A 64 17.46 -4.64 -0.03
N ILE A 65 17.09 -3.50 -0.58
CA ILE A 65 17.91 -2.77 -1.53
C ILE A 65 17.84 -1.28 -1.21
N ALA A 66 18.96 -0.61 -1.31
CA ALA A 66 19.00 0.82 -1.04
C ALA A 66 19.92 1.53 -2.04
N SER A 67 19.56 2.74 -2.35
CA SER A 67 20.38 3.66 -3.14
C SER A 67 20.48 4.97 -2.36
N SER A 68 21.13 5.98 -2.95
CA SER A 68 21.21 7.29 -2.32
C SER A 68 19.86 8.00 -2.27
N ARG A 69 18.85 7.51 -2.98
CA ARG A 69 17.56 8.19 -3.14
C ARG A 69 16.38 7.44 -2.56
N LYS A 70 16.46 6.14 -2.43
CA LYS A 70 15.36 5.33 -1.93
C LYS A 70 15.83 3.98 -1.45
N ALA A 71 14.96 3.30 -0.72
CA ALA A 71 15.19 1.94 -0.26
C ALA A 71 13.92 1.12 -0.39
N ALA A 72 14.08 -0.18 -0.55
CA ALA A 72 12.97 -1.11 -0.54
C ALA A 72 13.34 -2.32 0.31
N LEU A 73 12.36 -2.84 1.06
CA LEU A 73 12.51 -4.05 1.83
C LEU A 73 11.35 -4.98 1.46
N MET A 74 11.67 -6.18 1.00
CA MET A 74 10.67 -7.16 0.62
C MET A 74 10.70 -8.33 1.58
N GLU A 75 9.55 -8.60 2.21
CA GLU A 75 9.34 -9.82 2.99
C GLU A 75 8.92 -10.90 2.00
N ASN A 76 9.77 -11.87 1.80
CA ASN A 76 9.51 -12.95 0.84
C ASN A 76 8.77 -14.10 1.51
N ARG A 77 7.80 -13.75 2.34
CA ARG A 77 6.97 -14.67 3.14
C ARG A 77 5.68 -13.96 3.52
N PRO A 78 4.61 -14.70 3.82
CA PRO A 78 3.36 -14.06 4.26
C PRO A 78 3.57 -13.29 5.57
N ILE A 79 3.04 -12.07 5.62
CA ILE A 79 2.96 -11.30 6.86
C ILE A 79 1.56 -10.71 6.98
N SER A 80 1.13 -10.47 8.21
CA SER A 80 -0.17 -9.88 8.46
C SER A 80 -0.14 -8.38 8.19
N ALA A 81 -1.32 -7.79 7.99
CA ALA A 81 -1.43 -6.35 7.85
C ALA A 81 -0.87 -5.61 9.05
N GLN A 82 -1.09 -6.14 10.26
CA GLN A 82 -0.58 -5.55 11.49
C GLN A 82 0.96 -5.60 11.54
N GLN A 83 1.55 -6.69 11.08
CA GLN A 83 3.00 -6.79 10.98
C GLN A 83 3.56 -5.80 9.96
N LEU A 84 2.86 -5.62 8.85
CA LEU A 84 3.27 -4.64 7.85
C LEU A 84 3.22 -3.22 8.39
N VAL A 85 2.17 -2.88 9.13
CA VAL A 85 2.04 -1.57 9.78
C VAL A 85 3.23 -1.29 10.70
N ARG A 86 3.70 -2.30 11.42
CA ARG A 86 4.84 -2.13 12.36
C ARG A 86 6.14 -1.78 11.65
N LYS A 87 6.23 -2.02 10.35
CA LYS A 87 7.40 -1.69 9.57
C LYS A 87 7.36 -0.27 9.02
N ILE A 88 6.25 0.43 9.22
CA ILE A 88 6.08 1.80 8.76
C ILE A 88 6.20 2.74 9.94
N ASP A 89 7.15 3.66 9.87
CA ASP A 89 7.32 4.69 10.89
C ASP A 89 7.70 6.01 10.22
N ASP A 90 7.82 7.06 11.02
CA ASP A 90 8.27 8.38 10.58
C ASP A 90 7.45 8.94 9.42
N VAL A 91 6.15 8.70 9.44
CA VAL A 91 5.16 9.33 8.57
C VAL A 91 3.99 9.80 9.42
N ASP A 92 3.16 10.66 8.85
CA ASP A 92 2.05 11.27 9.59
C ASP A 92 0.75 10.48 9.45
N LEU A 93 0.64 9.68 8.40
CA LEU A 93 -0.61 9.04 8.02
C LEU A 93 -0.33 7.80 7.20
N ILE A 94 -1.12 6.75 7.44
CA ILE A 94 -1.09 5.55 6.61
C ILE A 94 -2.45 5.40 5.93
N LEU A 95 -2.43 5.25 4.62
CA LEU A 95 -3.61 4.96 3.81
C LEU A 95 -3.51 3.54 3.30
N THR A 96 -4.61 2.79 3.38
CA THR A 96 -4.61 1.42 2.84
C THR A 96 -5.61 1.29 1.72
N GLU A 97 -5.25 0.47 0.75
CA GLU A 97 -6.12 0.03 -0.33
C GLU A 97 -6.22 -1.50 -0.26
N GLY A 98 -7.42 -2.01 -0.12
CA GLY A 98 -7.66 -3.43 0.15
C GLY A 98 -8.00 -3.67 1.62
N TRP A 99 -7.75 -4.86 2.14
CA TRP A 99 -8.06 -5.24 3.54
C TRP A 99 -9.45 -4.81 3.99
N LYS A 100 -10.48 -5.20 3.23
CA LYS A 100 -11.87 -4.79 3.50
C LYS A 100 -12.34 -5.13 4.90
N SER A 101 -11.82 -6.20 5.48
CA SER A 101 -12.16 -6.64 6.82
C SER A 101 -11.15 -6.22 7.88
N GLY A 102 -10.21 -5.36 7.54
CA GLY A 102 -9.23 -4.85 8.49
C GLY A 102 -9.85 -3.99 9.59
N PRO A 103 -9.15 -3.77 10.69
CA PRO A 103 -9.71 -3.09 11.87
C PRO A 103 -9.74 -1.57 11.78
N TRP A 104 -9.22 -1.00 10.72
CA TRP A 104 -9.06 0.45 10.61
C TRP A 104 -10.34 1.14 10.14
N PRO A 105 -10.54 2.42 10.50
CA PRO A 105 -11.65 3.19 9.95
C PRO A 105 -11.66 3.15 8.43
N LYS A 106 -12.84 2.96 7.87
CA LYS A 106 -13.00 2.81 6.43
C LYS A 106 -13.62 4.06 5.82
N ILE A 107 -13.02 4.51 4.73
CA ILE A 107 -13.56 5.58 3.92
C ILE A 107 -14.14 4.96 2.67
N MET A 108 -15.45 5.10 2.50
CA MET A 108 -16.15 4.53 1.36
C MET A 108 -16.10 5.50 0.20
N LEU A 109 -15.61 5.03 -0.93
CA LEU A 109 -15.62 5.79 -2.17
C LEU A 109 -16.85 5.40 -2.97
N HIS A 110 -17.59 6.42 -3.40
CA HIS A 110 -18.77 6.24 -4.23
C HIS A 110 -18.63 7.08 -5.49
N ARG A 111 -18.90 6.46 -6.62
CA ARG A 111 -18.84 7.13 -7.92
C ARG A 111 -20.24 7.15 -8.51
N SER A 112 -20.93 8.28 -8.37
CA SER A 112 -22.31 8.42 -8.84
C SER A 112 -22.46 8.17 -10.34
N ALA A 113 -21.46 8.55 -11.12
CA ALA A 113 -21.46 8.33 -12.57
C ALA A 113 -21.44 6.86 -12.98
N ALA A 114 -21.07 5.97 -12.05
CA ALA A 114 -21.04 4.54 -12.29
C ALA A 114 -22.34 3.85 -11.89
N HIS A 115 -23.33 4.59 -11.41
CA HIS A 115 -24.62 4.08 -10.95
C HIS A 115 -24.50 2.97 -9.92
N GLN A 116 -23.54 3.11 -9.04
CA GLN A 116 -23.30 2.13 -8.00
C GLN A 116 -24.15 2.43 -6.77
N GLU A 117 -24.63 1.37 -6.13
CA GLU A 117 -25.31 1.52 -4.85
C GLU A 117 -24.26 1.56 -3.73
N MET A 118 -24.61 2.29 -2.67
CA MET A 118 -23.78 2.29 -1.47
C MET A 118 -23.86 0.93 -0.80
N PRO A 119 -22.73 0.35 -0.41
CA PRO A 119 -22.74 -0.93 0.27
C PRO A 119 -23.33 -0.85 1.66
#